data_82a86036eb3c06e301df588a54d8b37e
#
_entry.id   82a86036eb3c06e301df588a54d8b37e
#
_cell.length_a   1.000
_cell.length_b   1.000
_cell.length_c   1.000
_cell.angle_alpha   90.00
_cell.angle_beta   90.00
_cell.angle_gamma   90.00
#
_symmetry.space_group_name_H-M   'P 1'
#
loop_
_entity.id
_entity.type
_entity.pdbx_description
1 polymer ?
#
loop_
_entity_poly.entity_id
_entity_poly.type
_entity_poly.pdbx_seq_one_letter_code
_entity_poly.pdbx_strand_id
1 'polypeptide(L)'
;PFPGPGLAIRMPGIITKEKINILKEADHYFIQALRDHNLYHKIWQAYAALLPVKTVGVMGDNRTYEYICLLRAITSEDGMTADFFNFNKQFTQIVSNKIINNIRGINRVVYDVTSKPPSTIELE
;
A
#
# COMPACT_ATOMS: atom_id res chain seq x y z
N PRO A 1 -9.13 -5.21 14.36
CA PRO A 1 -7.93 -4.83 13.63
C PRO A 1 -7.47 -5.93 12.69
N PHE A 2 -6.79 -5.56 11.64
CA PHE A 2 -6.23 -6.53 10.71
C PHE A 2 -5.07 -7.29 11.36
N PRO A 3 -4.91 -8.58 11.03
CA PRO A 3 -3.65 -9.26 11.28
C PRO A 3 -2.63 -8.72 10.26
N GLY A 4 -1.92 -7.67 10.63
CA GLY A 4 -1.01 -7.01 9.71
C GLY A 4 0.43 -7.51 9.85
N PRO A 5 1.22 -7.45 8.77
CA PRO A 5 2.64 -7.79 8.83
C PRO A 5 3.43 -6.71 9.56
N GLY A 6 4.59 -7.10 10.07
CA GLY A 6 5.53 -6.14 10.65
C GLY A 6 6.10 -5.19 9.61
N LEU A 7 6.67 -4.08 10.08
CA LEU A 7 7.21 -3.06 9.19
C LEU A 7 8.32 -3.58 8.28
N ALA A 8 9.18 -4.45 8.78
CA ALA A 8 10.30 -4.97 8.00
C ALA A 8 9.84 -5.76 6.77
N ILE A 9 8.73 -6.49 6.89
CA ILE A 9 8.17 -7.28 5.78
C ILE A 9 7.58 -6.36 4.71
N ARG A 10 7.10 -5.20 5.11
CA ARG A 10 6.49 -4.22 4.20
C ARG A 10 7.50 -3.25 3.59
N MET A 11 8.76 -3.43 3.89
CA MET A 11 9.82 -2.54 3.43
C MET A 11 11.03 -3.36 2.99
N PRO A 12 10.91 -4.05 1.82
CA PRO A 12 12.05 -4.82 1.29
C PRO A 12 13.27 -3.94 1.07
N GLY A 13 14.45 -4.50 1.28
CA GLY A 13 15.71 -3.79 1.11
C GLY A 13 16.20 -3.18 2.42
N ILE A 14 17.00 -2.12 2.30
CA ILE A 14 17.63 -1.49 3.46
C ILE A 14 16.61 -0.64 4.22
N ILE A 15 16.50 -0.91 5.52
CA ILE A 15 15.56 -0.20 6.39
C ILE A 15 16.24 1.09 6.90
N THR A 16 15.57 2.22 6.72
CA THR A 16 16.02 3.51 7.27
C THR A 16 14.88 4.17 8.02
N LYS A 17 15.22 5.09 8.91
CA LYS A 17 14.23 5.85 9.68
C LYS A 17 13.31 6.65 8.77
N GLU A 18 13.87 7.25 7.71
CA GLU A 18 13.11 8.00 6.73
C GLU A 18 12.06 7.12 6.06
N LYS A 19 12.46 5.94 5.60
CA LYS A 19 11.54 5.00 4.95
C LYS A 19 10.46 4.51 5.89
N ILE A 20 10.81 4.25 7.15
CA ILE A 20 9.83 3.84 8.17
C ILE A 20 8.75 4.89 8.33
N ASN A 21 9.14 6.16 8.42
CA ASN A 21 8.17 7.25 8.59
C ASN A 21 7.26 7.39 7.37
N ILE A 22 7.82 7.29 6.17
CA ILE A 22 7.05 7.33 4.93
C ILE A 22 6.04 6.19 4.90
N LEU A 23 6.48 4.99 5.22
CA LEU A 23 5.61 3.82 5.22
C LEU A 23 4.47 3.94 6.24
N LYS A 24 4.77 4.40 7.45
CA LYS A 24 3.76 4.59 8.48
C LYS A 24 2.67 5.57 8.06
N GLU A 25 3.06 6.66 7.42
CA GLU A 25 2.09 7.63 6.91
C GLU A 25 1.23 7.04 5.81
N ALA A 26 1.86 6.34 4.86
CA ALA A 26 1.12 5.72 3.75
C ALA A 26 0.12 4.69 4.27
N ASP A 27 0.55 3.86 5.21
CA ASP A 27 -0.33 2.86 5.81
C ASP A 27 -1.49 3.51 6.55
N HIS A 28 -1.22 4.59 7.27
CA HIS A 28 -2.25 5.34 7.98
C HIS A 28 -3.34 5.84 7.02
N TYR A 29 -2.95 6.47 5.91
CA TYR A 29 -3.91 7.00 4.95
C TYR A 29 -4.71 5.89 4.28
N PHE A 30 -4.06 4.76 3.98
CA PHE A 30 -4.75 3.63 3.37
C PHE A 30 -5.80 3.02 4.30
N ILE A 31 -5.41 2.72 5.54
CA ILE A 31 -6.33 2.14 6.53
C ILE A 31 -7.47 3.10 6.85
N GLN A 32 -7.17 4.39 6.99
CA GLN A 32 -8.20 5.39 7.25
C GLN A 32 -9.22 5.47 6.11
N ALA A 33 -8.75 5.40 4.86
CA ALA A 33 -9.64 5.39 3.71
C ALA A 33 -10.56 4.16 3.71
N LEU A 34 -10.02 3.00 4.10
CA LEU A 34 -10.83 1.78 4.23
C LEU A 34 -11.95 1.97 5.25
N ARG A 35 -11.65 2.62 6.37
CA ARG A 35 -12.66 2.90 7.40
C ARG A 35 -13.70 3.91 6.90
N ASP A 36 -13.26 4.98 6.28
CA ASP A 36 -14.13 6.05 5.80
C ASP A 36 -15.12 5.57 4.73
N HIS A 37 -14.75 4.54 3.97
CA HIS A 37 -15.59 3.98 2.91
C HIS A 37 -16.30 2.69 3.32
N ASN A 38 -16.28 2.35 4.61
CA ASN A 38 -16.92 1.14 5.16
C ASN A 38 -16.41 -0.15 4.54
N LEU A 39 -15.14 -0.20 4.18
CA LEU A 39 -14.51 -1.37 3.56
C LEU A 39 -13.68 -2.19 4.56
N TYR A 40 -13.34 -1.61 5.71
CA TYR A 40 -12.45 -2.24 6.69
C TYR A 40 -12.91 -3.65 7.08
N HIS A 41 -14.20 -3.82 7.32
CA HIS A 41 -14.75 -5.11 7.77
C HIS A 41 -14.92 -6.14 6.65
N LYS A 42 -14.77 -5.73 5.41
CA LYS A 42 -14.90 -6.62 4.25
C LYS A 42 -13.57 -7.25 3.84
N ILE A 43 -12.49 -6.79 4.44
CA ILE A 43 -11.14 -7.16 4.06
C ILE A 43 -10.51 -7.96 5.19
N TRP A 44 -9.83 -9.06 4.83
CA TRP A 44 -9.17 -9.91 5.81
C TRP A 44 -7.85 -9.34 6.28
N GLN A 45 -7.07 -8.79 5.35
CA GLN A 45 -5.80 -8.13 5.65
C GLN A 45 -5.50 -7.06 4.61
N ALA A 46 -4.99 -5.91 5.06
CA ALA A 46 -4.58 -4.83 4.17
C ALA A 46 -3.37 -4.11 4.74
N TYR A 47 -2.50 -3.66 3.85
CA TYR A 47 -1.32 -2.90 4.26
C TYR A 47 -0.74 -2.11 3.11
N ALA A 48 0.04 -1.09 3.45
CA ALA A 48 0.92 -0.41 2.50
C ALA A 48 2.33 -0.97 2.64
N ALA A 49 3.08 -0.96 1.55
CA ALA A 49 4.49 -1.33 1.53
C ALA A 49 5.27 -0.26 0.77
N LEU A 50 6.55 -0.11 1.09
CA LEU A 50 7.43 0.81 0.40
C LEU A 50 8.47 0.00 -0.36
N LEU A 51 8.46 0.11 -1.69
CA LEU A 51 9.39 -0.65 -2.52
C LEU A 51 10.77 0.04 -2.51
N PRO A 52 11.87 -0.73 -2.58
CA PRO A 52 13.22 -0.19 -2.46
C PRO A 52 13.76 0.41 -3.75
N VAL A 53 12.89 0.92 -4.61
CA VAL A 53 13.25 1.53 -5.88
C VAL A 53 12.60 2.89 -6.00
N LYS A 54 13.30 3.81 -6.65
CA LYS A 54 12.75 5.11 -6.97
C LYS A 54 12.33 5.16 -8.42
N THR A 55 11.32 5.95 -8.68
CA THR A 55 10.75 6.10 -10.02
C THR A 55 10.56 7.57 -10.35
N VAL A 56 10.53 7.85 -11.65
CA VAL A 56 10.34 9.22 -12.13
C VAL A 56 8.86 9.60 -12.05
N GLY A 57 8.61 10.79 -11.55
CA GLY A 57 7.29 11.40 -11.53
C GLY A 57 7.35 12.83 -12.01
N VAL A 58 6.20 13.46 -12.13
CA VAL A 58 6.08 14.87 -12.49
C VAL A 58 5.17 15.55 -11.48
N MET A 59 5.62 16.66 -10.94
CA MET A 59 4.82 17.47 -10.03
C MET A 59 4.92 18.92 -10.50
N GLY A 60 3.82 19.43 -11.07
CA GLY A 60 3.85 20.71 -11.77
C GLY A 60 4.78 20.63 -12.97
N ASP A 61 5.74 21.55 -13.07
CA ASP A 61 6.75 21.55 -14.13
C ASP A 61 8.02 20.79 -13.77
N ASN A 62 8.07 20.22 -12.55
CA ASN A 62 9.26 19.56 -12.03
C ASN A 62 9.16 18.05 -12.14
N ARG A 63 10.29 17.42 -12.50
CA ARG A 63 10.44 15.98 -12.41
C ARG A 63 10.83 15.62 -10.99
N THR A 64 10.26 14.50 -10.51
CA THR A 64 10.59 13.96 -9.19
C THR A 64 11.19 12.57 -9.35
N TYR A 65 11.95 12.15 -8.33
CA TYR A 65 12.54 10.81 -8.28
C TYR A 65 12.37 10.29 -6.87
N GLU A 66 11.32 9.49 -6.68
CA GLU A 66 10.87 9.09 -5.36
C GLU A 66 10.40 7.64 -5.35
N TYR A 67 10.03 7.16 -4.18
CA TYR A 67 9.68 5.75 -3.97
C TYR A 67 8.30 5.39 -4.51
N ILE A 68 8.11 4.09 -4.70
CA ILE A 68 6.83 3.49 -5.07
C ILE A 68 6.18 2.95 -3.80
N CYS A 69 4.93 3.34 -3.57
CA CYS A 69 4.11 2.76 -2.52
C CYS A 69 3.24 1.66 -3.13
N LEU A 70 3.30 0.47 -2.56
CA LEU A 70 2.46 -0.64 -2.97
C LEU A 70 1.35 -0.83 -1.94
N LEU A 71 0.12 -0.98 -2.41
CA LEU A 71 -1.02 -1.29 -1.57
C LEU A 71 -1.43 -2.75 -1.81
N ARG A 72 -1.79 -3.42 -0.74
CA ARG A 72 -2.27 -4.80 -0.78
C ARG A 72 -3.50 -4.92 0.11
N ALA A 73 -4.56 -5.51 -0.42
CA ALA A 73 -5.75 -5.84 0.36
C ALA A 73 -6.31 -7.15 -0.16
N ILE A 74 -6.61 -8.07 0.74
CA ILE A 74 -7.06 -9.39 0.37
C ILE A 74 -8.27 -9.83 1.17
N THR A 75 -9.02 -10.75 0.58
CA THR A 75 -10.04 -11.53 1.27
C THR A 75 -9.57 -12.97 1.38
N SER A 76 -9.88 -13.61 2.50
CA SER A 76 -9.50 -15.00 2.72
C SER A 76 -10.41 -15.60 3.79
N GLU A 77 -10.63 -16.90 3.74
CA GLU A 77 -11.34 -17.61 4.79
C GLU A 77 -10.38 -18.29 5.76
N ASP A 78 -9.25 -18.79 5.25
CA ASP A 78 -8.33 -19.61 6.03
C ASP A 78 -6.87 -19.19 5.96
N GLY A 79 -6.55 -18.15 5.17
CA GLY A 79 -5.17 -17.69 4.98
C GLY A 79 -4.33 -18.53 4.04
N MET A 80 -4.80 -19.72 3.64
CA MET A 80 -4.08 -20.58 2.71
C MET A 80 -4.29 -20.16 1.26
N THR A 81 -5.51 -19.74 0.94
CA THR A 81 -5.85 -19.13 -0.34
C THR A 81 -6.42 -17.75 -0.07
N ALA A 82 -6.16 -16.82 -0.98
CA ALA A 82 -6.62 -15.45 -0.84
C ALA A 82 -6.77 -14.79 -2.20
N ASP A 83 -7.77 -13.93 -2.31
CA ASP A 83 -7.98 -13.10 -3.48
C ASP A 83 -7.72 -11.64 -3.13
N PHE A 84 -7.22 -10.88 -4.09
CA PHE A 84 -7.13 -9.43 -3.87
C PHE A 84 -8.54 -8.84 -3.80
N PHE A 85 -8.69 -7.81 -2.96
CA PHE A 85 -9.97 -7.11 -2.87
C PHE A 85 -10.13 -6.18 -4.08
N ASN A 86 -11.28 -6.25 -4.75
CA ASN A 86 -11.51 -5.47 -5.97
C ASN A 86 -12.09 -4.09 -5.60
N PHE A 87 -11.22 -3.09 -5.51
CA PHE A 87 -11.65 -1.71 -5.27
C PHE A 87 -12.21 -1.09 -6.54
N ASN A 88 -13.19 -0.20 -6.39
CA ASN A 88 -13.63 0.60 -7.53
C ASN A 88 -12.60 1.70 -7.83
N LYS A 89 -12.68 2.24 -9.04
CA LYS A 89 -11.72 3.25 -9.50
C LYS A 89 -11.76 4.52 -8.64
N GLN A 90 -12.93 4.93 -8.19
CA GLN A 90 -13.08 6.12 -7.36
C GLN A 90 -12.29 5.99 -6.06
N PHE A 91 -12.39 4.84 -5.40
CA PHE A 91 -11.66 4.59 -4.16
C PHE A 91 -10.15 4.64 -4.38
N THR A 92 -9.67 3.96 -5.42
CA THR A 92 -8.22 3.93 -5.69
C THR A 92 -7.68 5.30 -6.03
N GLN A 93 -8.44 6.13 -6.74
CA GLN A 93 -8.04 7.52 -7.01
C GLN A 93 -7.97 8.34 -5.74
N ILE A 94 -8.95 8.21 -4.85
CA ILE A 94 -8.97 8.95 -3.59
C ILE A 94 -7.75 8.60 -2.74
N VAL A 95 -7.47 7.30 -2.58
CA VAL A 95 -6.33 6.83 -1.79
C VAL A 95 -5.01 7.28 -2.40
N SER A 96 -4.84 7.09 -3.69
CA SER A 96 -3.61 7.48 -4.40
C SER A 96 -3.35 8.98 -4.25
N ASN A 97 -4.36 9.79 -4.47
CA ASN A 97 -4.22 11.25 -4.33
C ASN A 97 -3.90 11.64 -2.90
N LYS A 98 -4.53 11.00 -1.92
CA LYS A 98 -4.29 11.28 -0.51
C LYS A 98 -2.83 11.00 -0.13
N ILE A 99 -2.32 9.86 -0.55
CA ILE A 99 -0.95 9.46 -0.27
C ILE A 99 0.04 10.41 -0.96
N ILE A 100 -0.13 10.65 -2.25
CA ILE A 100 0.82 11.45 -3.01
C ILE A 100 0.81 12.92 -2.57
N ASN A 101 -0.37 13.46 -2.29
CA ASN A 101 -0.48 14.89 -1.94
C ASN A 101 -0.02 15.19 -0.51
N ASN A 102 0.02 14.20 0.38
CA ASN A 102 0.32 14.45 1.79
C ASN A 102 1.66 13.87 2.25
N ILE A 103 2.31 13.05 1.44
CA ILE A 103 3.54 12.38 1.83
C ILE A 103 4.64 12.73 0.84
N ARG A 104 5.74 13.30 1.36
CA ARG A 104 6.95 13.46 0.56
C ARG A 104 7.68 12.13 0.48
N GLY A 105 8.21 11.82 -0.68
CA GLY A 105 9.00 10.60 -0.88
C GLY A 105 8.28 9.51 -1.65
N ILE A 106 7.00 9.69 -1.96
CA ILE A 106 6.22 8.78 -2.78
C ILE A 106 5.66 9.55 -3.98
N ASN A 107 5.94 9.07 -5.19
CA ASN A 107 5.37 9.66 -6.40
C ASN A 107 4.58 8.66 -7.24
N ARG A 108 4.43 7.43 -6.76
CA ARG A 108 3.66 6.41 -7.47
C ARG A 108 3.03 5.45 -6.49
N VAL A 109 1.76 5.14 -6.70
CA VAL A 109 1.02 4.15 -5.92
C VAL A 109 0.62 3.03 -6.86
N VAL A 110 0.93 1.78 -6.48
CA VAL A 110 0.53 0.59 -7.22
C VAL A 110 -0.30 -0.31 -6.32
N TYR A 111 -1.16 -1.12 -6.91
CA TYR A 111 -2.00 -2.07 -6.17
C TYR A 111 -1.66 -3.49 -6.62
N ASP A 112 -1.35 -4.36 -5.66
CA ASP A 112 -1.03 -5.76 -5.95
C ASP A 112 -2.32 -6.54 -6.20
N VAL A 113 -2.50 -7.00 -7.44
CA VAL A 113 -3.70 -7.72 -7.89
C VAL A 113 -3.49 -9.21 -7.98
N THR A 114 -2.49 -9.74 -7.29
CA THR A 114 -2.14 -11.15 -7.37
C THR A 114 -2.78 -11.95 -6.24
N SER A 115 -3.45 -13.02 -6.60
CA SER A 115 -4.07 -13.91 -5.62
C SER A 115 -3.05 -14.89 -5.03
N LYS A 116 -3.40 -15.48 -3.91
CA LYS A 116 -2.62 -16.56 -3.30
C LYS A 116 -3.35 -17.88 -3.53
N PRO A 117 -2.78 -18.89 -4.23
CA PRO A 117 -1.55 -18.80 -5.00
C PRO A 117 -1.71 -17.95 -6.25
N PRO A 118 -0.66 -17.52 -6.97
CA PRO A 118 0.75 -17.93 -6.80
C PRO A 118 1.55 -17.08 -5.83
N SER A 119 1.05 -15.89 -5.42
CA SER A 119 1.79 -15.06 -4.49
C SER A 119 1.49 -15.46 -3.05
N THR A 120 2.28 -14.95 -2.12
CA THR A 120 1.93 -14.93 -0.71
C THR A 120 1.10 -13.69 -0.42
N ILE A 121 0.51 -13.63 0.77
CA ILE A 121 -0.24 -12.44 1.18
C ILE A 121 0.75 -11.29 1.38
N GLU A 122 1.82 -11.56 2.14
CA GLU A 122 2.87 -10.59 2.41
C GLU A 122 3.99 -10.68 1.36
N LEU A 123 4.85 -9.66 1.30
CA LEU A 123 5.91 -9.59 0.31
C LEU A 123 7.10 -10.49 0.64
N GLU A 124 7.28 -10.82 1.91
CA GLU A 124 8.38 -11.70 2.36
C GLU A 124 7.92 -12.78 3.31
#